data_a4f74332520d301a6f62decac60d679b
#
_entry.id   a4f74332520d301a6f62decac60d679b
#
_cell.length_a   1.000
_cell.length_b   1.000
_cell.length_c   1.000
_cell.angle_alpha   90.00
_cell.angle_beta   90.00
_cell.angle_gamma   90.00
#
_symmetry.space_group_name_H-M   'P 1'
#
loop_
_entity.id
_entity.type
_entity.pdbx_description
1 polymer ?
#
loop_
_entity_poly.entity_id
_entity_poly.type
_entity_poly.pdbx_seq_one_letter_code
_entity_poly.pdbx_strand_id
1 'polypeptide(L)'
;MCIRDRYIGGHSDTLGGVVITNKPEVHEYLHFVQKASGGIMAPFDAYLAQRGLYTLGPRMQMHSKNAHQLAEYLSKSDHIKKVNYPGLTDFKNHEIAIKQMDYFGGMLSFFTEDHIDNQKLFESLDLYKLAVSLGGVETLIELPALMTHDGASETDAAAPKELLRISVGLENIEDLISDMDKSLNAAIKSLDETKK
;
A
#
# COMPACT_ATOMS: atom_id res chain seq x y z
N MET A 1 -9.29 -15.60 -3.22
CA MET A 1 -8.32 -15.83 -2.13
C MET A 1 -8.07 -14.51 -1.44
N CYS A 2 -8.30 -14.43 -0.15
CA CYS A 2 -7.96 -13.23 0.64
C CYS A 2 -6.71 -13.52 1.47
N ILE A 3 -5.71 -12.70 1.34
CA ILE A 3 -4.49 -12.78 2.14
C ILE A 3 -4.75 -11.98 3.43
N ARG A 4 -4.72 -12.68 4.55
CA ARG A 4 -5.15 -12.14 5.85
C ARG A 4 -4.14 -11.21 6.50
N ASP A 5 -2.87 -11.31 6.12
CA ASP A 5 -1.75 -10.50 6.60
C ASP A 5 -1.77 -9.03 6.13
N ARG A 6 -2.82 -8.65 5.40
CA ARG A 6 -3.09 -7.30 4.93
C ARG A 6 -4.06 -6.59 5.89
N TYR A 7 -5.05 -5.88 5.37
CA TYR A 7 -6.03 -5.13 6.17
C TYR A 7 -6.84 -5.99 7.14
N ILE A 8 -7.07 -7.30 6.86
CA ILE A 8 -7.85 -8.17 7.75
C ILE A 8 -7.14 -8.36 9.10
N GLY A 9 -5.87 -8.72 9.11
CA GLY A 9 -5.04 -8.73 10.33
C GLY A 9 -4.77 -7.31 10.80
N GLY A 10 -4.21 -6.50 9.92
CA GLY A 10 -4.03 -5.06 10.07
C GLY A 10 -2.95 -4.62 11.06
N HIS A 11 -2.20 -5.55 11.65
CA HIS A 11 -1.20 -5.28 12.69
C HIS A 11 0.15 -5.94 12.42
N SER A 12 0.33 -6.52 11.22
CA SER A 12 1.58 -7.19 10.77
C SER A 12 2.04 -8.33 11.69
N ASP A 13 1.11 -8.94 12.45
CA ASP A 13 1.38 -9.90 13.52
C ASP A 13 0.75 -11.30 13.28
N THR A 14 0.14 -11.54 12.11
CA THR A 14 -0.51 -12.81 11.79
C THR A 14 -0.14 -13.32 10.39
N LEU A 15 0.04 -14.63 10.25
CA LEU A 15 0.21 -15.30 8.97
C LEU A 15 -1.00 -16.17 8.62
N GLY A 16 -1.42 -16.17 7.36
CA GLY A 16 -2.43 -17.07 6.85
C GLY A 16 -3.24 -16.53 5.69
N GLY A 17 -4.20 -17.33 5.25
CA GLY A 17 -5.10 -17.00 4.17
C GLY A 17 -6.49 -17.59 4.37
N VAL A 18 -7.47 -17.05 3.66
CA VAL A 18 -8.84 -17.54 3.64
C VAL A 18 -9.24 -17.80 2.19
N VAL A 19 -9.84 -18.94 1.93
CA VAL A 19 -10.47 -19.24 0.66
C VAL A 19 -11.98 -19.24 0.85
N ILE A 20 -12.68 -18.45 0.04
CA ILE A 20 -14.14 -18.31 0.06
C ILE A 20 -14.69 -18.83 -1.25
N THR A 21 -15.72 -19.70 -1.20
CA THR A 21 -16.35 -20.25 -2.38
C THR A 21 -17.85 -20.47 -2.14
N ASN A 22 -18.65 -20.29 -3.19
CA ASN A 22 -20.07 -20.61 -3.21
C ASN A 22 -20.35 -22.00 -3.82
N LYS A 23 -19.29 -22.74 -4.24
CA LYS A 23 -19.42 -24.05 -4.90
C LYS A 23 -19.21 -25.15 -3.88
N PRO A 24 -20.22 -25.98 -3.58
CA PRO A 24 -20.12 -27.07 -2.60
C PRO A 24 -18.98 -28.04 -2.91
N GLU A 25 -18.82 -28.42 -4.16
CA GLU A 25 -17.78 -29.36 -4.61
C GLU A 25 -16.35 -28.80 -4.38
N VAL A 26 -16.17 -27.48 -4.52
CA VAL A 26 -14.89 -26.81 -4.22
C VAL A 26 -14.67 -26.78 -2.73
N HIS A 27 -15.71 -26.50 -1.93
CA HIS A 27 -15.64 -26.50 -0.48
C HIS A 27 -15.22 -27.88 0.07
N GLU A 28 -15.85 -28.96 -0.39
CA GLU A 28 -15.53 -30.33 0.02
C GLU A 28 -14.09 -30.69 -0.33
N TYR A 29 -13.66 -30.39 -1.57
CA TYR A 29 -12.28 -30.64 -2.00
C TYR A 29 -11.25 -29.86 -1.16
N LEU A 30 -11.47 -28.58 -0.91
CA LEU A 30 -10.58 -27.76 -0.10
C LEU A 30 -10.53 -28.26 1.36
N HIS A 31 -11.66 -28.66 1.91
CA HIS A 31 -11.72 -29.23 3.26
C HIS A 31 -10.93 -30.56 3.35
N PHE A 32 -11.04 -31.40 2.32
CA PHE A 32 -10.22 -32.61 2.23
C PHE A 32 -8.72 -32.28 2.16
N VAL A 33 -8.32 -31.36 1.28
CA VAL A 33 -6.92 -30.94 1.15
C VAL A 33 -6.39 -30.37 2.46
N GLN A 34 -7.15 -29.48 3.10
CA GLN A 34 -6.79 -28.89 4.39
C GLN A 34 -6.54 -29.96 5.47
N LYS A 35 -7.44 -30.96 5.56
CA LYS A 35 -7.31 -32.08 6.48
C LYS A 35 -6.11 -32.97 6.16
N ALA A 36 -5.90 -33.28 4.87
CA ALA A 36 -4.86 -34.21 4.43
C ALA A 36 -3.45 -33.61 4.54
N SER A 37 -3.30 -32.32 4.21
CA SER A 37 -2.01 -31.60 4.24
C SER A 37 -1.68 -30.98 5.60
N GLY A 38 -2.66 -30.84 6.51
CA GLY A 38 -2.49 -30.11 7.77
C GLY A 38 -2.39 -28.60 7.61
N GLY A 39 -2.74 -28.05 6.43
CA GLY A 39 -2.69 -26.62 6.12
C GLY A 39 -3.78 -25.82 6.83
N ILE A 40 -3.77 -25.85 8.17
CA ILE A 40 -4.69 -25.12 9.03
C ILE A 40 -3.99 -23.96 9.73
N MET A 41 -4.76 -22.92 10.01
CA MET A 41 -4.27 -21.76 10.75
C MET A 41 -4.02 -22.15 12.22
N ALA A 42 -2.88 -21.71 12.77
CA ALA A 42 -2.62 -21.88 14.19
C ALA A 42 -3.69 -21.16 15.05
N PRO A 43 -4.08 -21.71 16.22
CA PRO A 43 -5.12 -21.09 17.05
C PRO A 43 -4.84 -19.65 17.44
N PHE A 44 -3.58 -19.31 17.71
CA PHE A 44 -3.17 -17.94 18.07
C PHE A 44 -3.31 -16.98 16.89
N ASP A 45 -2.87 -17.39 15.68
CA ASP A 45 -3.10 -16.61 14.47
C ASP A 45 -4.58 -16.40 14.17
N ALA A 46 -5.41 -17.44 14.38
CA ALA A 46 -6.85 -17.36 14.20
C ALA A 46 -7.49 -16.34 15.17
N TYR A 47 -7.05 -16.34 16.43
CA TYR A 47 -7.46 -15.37 17.44
C TYR A 47 -7.07 -13.93 17.03
N LEU A 48 -5.82 -13.70 16.63
CA LEU A 48 -5.36 -12.38 16.18
C LEU A 48 -6.11 -11.90 14.93
N ALA A 49 -6.37 -12.79 13.97
CA ALA A 49 -7.16 -12.45 12.79
C ALA A 49 -8.60 -12.06 13.14
N GLN A 50 -9.25 -12.81 14.05
CA GLN A 50 -10.59 -12.48 14.53
C GLN A 50 -10.59 -11.12 15.24
N ARG A 51 -9.60 -10.85 16.08
CA ARG A 51 -9.43 -9.57 16.75
C ARG A 51 -9.25 -8.43 15.76
N GLY A 52 -8.44 -8.62 14.71
CA GLY A 52 -8.27 -7.68 13.62
C GLY A 52 -9.58 -7.37 12.87
N LEU A 53 -10.41 -8.38 12.65
CA LEU A 53 -11.73 -8.22 12.00
C LEU A 53 -12.68 -7.32 12.77
N TYR A 54 -12.64 -7.31 14.10
CA TYR A 54 -13.51 -6.47 14.91
C TYR A 54 -13.30 -4.95 14.68
N THR A 55 -12.11 -4.56 14.23
CA THR A 55 -11.76 -3.16 13.95
C THR A 55 -11.57 -2.88 12.46
N LEU A 56 -11.89 -3.83 11.57
CA LEU A 56 -11.66 -3.67 10.13
C LEU A 56 -12.40 -2.46 9.55
N GLY A 57 -13.68 -2.30 9.86
CA GLY A 57 -14.51 -1.20 9.37
C GLY A 57 -13.92 0.19 9.72
N PRO A 58 -13.76 0.52 11.01
CA PRO A 58 -13.13 1.78 11.43
C PRO A 58 -11.73 2.01 10.85
N ARG A 59 -10.90 0.96 10.77
CA ARG A 59 -9.55 1.07 10.17
C ARG A 59 -9.62 1.39 8.68
N MET A 60 -10.47 0.70 7.92
CA MET A 60 -10.63 0.97 6.48
C MET A 60 -11.12 2.39 6.20
N GLN A 61 -12.02 2.92 7.02
CA GLN A 61 -12.44 4.32 6.92
C GLN A 61 -11.27 5.28 7.13
N MET A 62 -10.46 5.05 8.16
CA MET A 62 -9.32 5.92 8.46
C MET A 62 -8.22 5.80 7.40
N HIS A 63 -7.84 4.57 7.00
CA HIS A 63 -6.89 4.34 5.90
C HIS A 63 -7.32 5.09 4.63
N SER A 64 -8.58 4.95 4.24
CA SER A 64 -9.10 5.59 3.02
C SER A 64 -9.13 7.11 3.14
N LYS A 65 -9.54 7.64 4.29
CA LYS A 65 -9.53 9.09 4.55
C LYS A 65 -8.12 9.66 4.45
N ASN A 66 -7.16 9.03 5.14
CA ASN A 66 -5.76 9.47 5.14
C ASN A 66 -5.16 9.38 3.73
N ALA A 67 -5.37 8.24 3.04
CA ALA A 67 -4.87 8.06 1.68
C ALA A 67 -5.46 9.08 0.69
N HIS A 68 -6.73 9.44 0.83
CA HIS A 68 -7.36 10.44 -0.01
C HIS A 68 -6.72 11.83 0.19
N GLN A 69 -6.56 12.26 1.44
CA GLN A 69 -5.97 13.55 1.77
C GLN A 69 -4.49 13.63 1.34
N LEU A 70 -3.74 12.54 1.53
CA LEU A 70 -2.35 12.46 1.06
C LEU A 70 -2.28 12.48 -0.47
N ALA A 71 -3.16 11.77 -1.16
CA ALA A 71 -3.22 11.77 -2.63
C ALA A 71 -3.58 13.15 -3.20
N GLU A 72 -4.51 13.87 -2.56
CA GLU A 72 -4.84 15.24 -2.94
C GLU A 72 -3.67 16.22 -2.72
N TYR A 73 -2.93 16.07 -1.61
CA TYR A 73 -1.73 16.86 -1.36
C TYR A 73 -0.67 16.60 -2.43
N LEU A 74 -0.34 15.33 -2.68
CA LEU A 74 0.66 14.93 -3.67
C LEU A 74 0.28 15.39 -5.09
N SER A 75 -1.01 15.33 -5.45
CA SER A 75 -1.46 15.75 -6.79
C SER A 75 -1.32 17.26 -7.06
N LYS A 76 -1.14 18.06 -6.01
CA LYS A 76 -0.95 19.53 -6.10
C LYS A 76 0.52 19.94 -5.95
N SER A 77 1.43 19.01 -5.67
CA SER A 77 2.84 19.27 -5.47
C SER A 77 3.59 19.39 -6.79
N ASP A 78 4.39 20.42 -6.95
CA ASP A 78 5.28 20.64 -8.12
C ASP A 78 6.42 19.59 -8.21
N HIS A 79 6.57 18.75 -7.19
CA HIS A 79 7.57 17.69 -7.11
C HIS A 79 7.05 16.33 -7.63
N ILE A 80 5.76 16.26 -7.98
CA ILE A 80 5.08 15.01 -8.33
C ILE A 80 4.50 15.09 -9.75
N LYS A 81 4.93 14.18 -10.62
CA LYS A 81 4.45 14.08 -12.02
C LYS A 81 3.02 13.56 -12.08
N LYS A 82 2.70 12.58 -11.25
CA LYS A 82 1.44 11.86 -11.32
C LYS A 82 1.17 11.11 -10.03
N VAL A 83 -0.10 11.07 -9.63
CA VAL A 83 -0.61 10.23 -8.54
C VAL A 83 -1.62 9.24 -9.09
N ASN A 84 -1.52 7.97 -8.68
CA ASN A 84 -2.50 6.94 -8.98
C ASN A 84 -3.23 6.59 -7.69
N TYR A 85 -4.47 7.04 -7.56
CA TYR A 85 -5.35 6.72 -6.45
C TYR A 85 -6.81 6.69 -6.93
N PRO A 86 -7.58 5.62 -6.66
CA PRO A 86 -8.94 5.47 -7.20
C PRO A 86 -9.91 6.58 -6.78
N GLY A 87 -9.63 7.28 -5.68
CA GLY A 87 -10.43 8.40 -5.18
C GLY A 87 -10.20 9.73 -5.90
N LEU A 88 -9.17 9.88 -6.72
CA LEU A 88 -8.93 11.08 -7.51
C LEU A 88 -9.75 11.05 -8.80
N THR A 89 -10.29 12.19 -9.20
CA THR A 89 -11.17 12.31 -10.39
C THR A 89 -10.46 12.08 -11.71
N ASP A 90 -9.14 12.27 -11.76
CA ASP A 90 -8.29 12.02 -12.93
C ASP A 90 -7.78 10.57 -13.03
N PHE A 91 -8.09 9.73 -12.04
CA PHE A 91 -7.77 8.31 -12.09
C PHE A 91 -8.54 7.62 -13.22
N LYS A 92 -7.84 6.90 -14.10
CA LYS A 92 -8.37 6.30 -15.34
C LYS A 92 -9.68 5.51 -15.16
N ASN A 93 -9.89 4.85 -14.02
CA ASN A 93 -11.05 4.02 -13.74
C ASN A 93 -11.88 4.55 -12.54
N HIS A 94 -11.83 5.85 -12.28
CA HIS A 94 -12.53 6.48 -11.17
C HIS A 94 -14.06 6.20 -11.18
N GLU A 95 -14.70 6.28 -12.35
CA GLU A 95 -16.13 5.96 -12.53
C GLU A 95 -16.49 4.52 -12.14
N ILE A 96 -15.57 3.57 -12.33
CA ILE A 96 -15.75 2.19 -11.91
C ILE A 96 -15.56 2.08 -10.40
N ALA A 97 -14.55 2.76 -9.85
CA ALA A 97 -14.29 2.77 -8.42
C ALA A 97 -15.48 3.30 -7.62
N ILE A 98 -16.07 4.45 -8.04
CA ILE A 98 -17.28 5.01 -7.41
C ILE A 98 -18.47 4.00 -7.38
N LYS A 99 -18.61 3.18 -8.41
CA LYS A 99 -19.73 2.23 -8.49
C LYS A 99 -19.52 0.98 -7.63
N GLN A 100 -18.27 0.63 -7.32
CA GLN A 100 -17.92 -0.64 -6.69
C GLN A 100 -17.36 -0.51 -5.28
N MET A 101 -16.97 0.68 -4.85
CA MET A 101 -16.25 0.91 -3.60
C MET A 101 -16.95 1.99 -2.76
N ASP A 102 -17.20 1.67 -1.49
CA ASP A 102 -17.64 2.65 -0.50
C ASP A 102 -16.46 3.52 0.00
N TYR A 103 -15.26 2.92 0.01
CA TYR A 103 -14.00 3.56 0.38
C TYR A 103 -12.93 3.17 -0.63
N PHE A 104 -12.06 4.09 -1.01
CA PHE A 104 -11.04 3.86 -2.06
C PHE A 104 -9.77 3.16 -1.54
N GLY A 105 -9.74 2.80 -0.25
CA GLY A 105 -8.64 2.08 0.39
C GLY A 105 -7.43 2.93 0.73
N GLY A 106 -6.43 2.30 1.36
CA GLY A 106 -5.22 2.96 1.85
C GLY A 106 -4.00 2.87 0.93
N MET A 107 -4.16 2.38 -0.30
CA MET A 107 -3.05 2.21 -1.24
C MET A 107 -3.03 3.30 -2.29
N LEU A 108 -1.90 3.96 -2.45
CA LEU A 108 -1.64 4.89 -3.55
C LEU A 108 -0.24 4.68 -4.13
N SER A 109 -0.03 5.15 -5.34
CA SER A 109 1.30 5.24 -5.94
C SER A 109 1.47 6.57 -6.67
N PHE A 110 2.71 7.02 -6.79
CA PHE A 110 3.01 8.28 -7.45
C PHE A 110 4.38 8.24 -8.13
N PHE A 111 4.60 9.20 -9.03
CA PHE A 111 5.85 9.40 -9.74
C PHE A 111 6.41 10.76 -9.35
N THR A 112 7.67 10.78 -8.94
CA THR A 112 8.39 12.03 -8.65
C THR A 112 8.85 12.72 -9.93
N GLU A 113 9.04 14.04 -9.85
CA GLU A 113 9.70 14.80 -10.91
C GLU A 113 11.21 14.48 -10.99
N ASP A 114 11.83 14.72 -12.16
CA ASP A 114 13.22 14.35 -12.42
C ASP A 114 14.24 15.06 -11.52
N HIS A 115 13.85 16.20 -10.97
CA HIS A 115 14.66 16.97 -10.03
C HIS A 115 14.62 16.41 -8.59
N ILE A 116 13.85 15.36 -8.31
CA ILE A 116 13.80 14.71 -7.01
C ILE A 116 14.75 13.50 -6.99
N ASP A 117 15.52 13.40 -5.91
CA ASP A 117 16.34 12.26 -5.60
C ASP A 117 15.57 11.33 -4.65
N ASN A 118 15.08 10.21 -5.17
CA ASN A 118 14.28 9.26 -4.39
C ASN A 118 15.07 8.64 -3.23
N GLN A 119 16.38 8.51 -3.32
CA GLN A 119 17.19 8.00 -2.20
C GLN A 119 17.21 9.02 -1.07
N LYS A 120 17.48 10.29 -1.36
CA LYS A 120 17.43 11.36 -0.35
C LYS A 120 16.03 11.52 0.23
N LEU A 121 14.98 11.32 -0.58
CA LEU A 121 13.59 11.31 -0.10
C LEU A 121 13.41 10.26 1.00
N PHE A 122 13.79 9.01 0.74
CA PHE A 122 13.67 7.93 1.73
C PHE A 122 14.50 8.17 3.00
N GLU A 123 15.72 8.71 2.87
CA GLU A 123 16.61 9.01 3.99
C GLU A 123 16.08 10.15 4.88
N SER A 124 15.20 10.99 4.33
CA SER A 124 14.65 12.16 5.02
C SER A 124 13.30 11.91 5.69
N LEU A 125 12.61 10.79 5.35
CA LEU A 125 11.33 10.41 5.94
C LEU A 125 11.51 9.90 7.37
N ASP A 126 10.77 10.48 8.30
CA ASP A 126 10.78 10.08 9.71
C ASP A 126 9.62 9.13 10.08
N LEU A 127 8.42 9.37 9.51
CA LEU A 127 7.20 8.59 9.83
C LEU A 127 6.96 7.42 8.88
N TYR A 128 7.32 7.58 7.61
CA TYR A 128 7.16 6.53 6.61
C TYR A 128 8.26 5.48 6.76
N LYS A 129 7.87 4.22 6.95
CA LYS A 129 8.85 3.12 7.01
C LYS A 129 9.11 2.55 5.64
N LEU A 130 10.38 2.46 5.24
CA LEU A 130 10.78 1.80 4.00
C LEU A 130 10.62 0.29 4.15
N ALA A 131 9.54 -0.25 3.61
CA ALA A 131 9.23 -1.69 3.71
C ALA A 131 8.28 -2.16 2.61
N VAL A 132 8.47 -3.43 2.24
CA VAL A 132 7.57 -4.17 1.36
C VAL A 132 6.46 -4.76 2.21
N SER A 133 5.30 -4.20 2.21
CA SER A 133 4.06 -4.74 2.80
C SER A 133 2.91 -3.77 2.52
N LEU A 134 1.74 -4.06 3.06
CA LEU A 134 0.61 -3.14 3.04
C LEU A 134 -0.44 -3.50 4.10
N GLY A 135 -1.32 -2.56 4.41
CA GLY A 135 -2.52 -2.78 5.20
C GLY A 135 -2.31 -2.84 6.71
N GLY A 136 -1.08 -2.57 7.19
CA GLY A 136 -0.79 -2.36 8.60
C GLY A 136 -1.23 -0.98 9.09
N VAL A 137 -1.20 -0.78 10.42
CA VAL A 137 -1.55 0.50 11.05
C VAL A 137 -0.51 1.58 10.79
N GLU A 138 0.73 1.19 10.52
CA GLU A 138 1.84 2.07 10.15
C GLU A 138 1.85 2.40 8.65
N THR A 139 2.30 3.61 8.31
CA THR A 139 2.52 4.02 6.93
C THR A 139 3.82 3.45 6.38
N LEU A 140 3.71 2.72 5.27
CA LEU A 140 4.84 2.12 4.57
C LEU A 140 5.02 2.75 3.20
N ILE A 141 6.28 2.92 2.79
CA ILE A 141 6.65 3.36 1.44
C ILE A 141 7.66 2.39 0.82
N GLU A 142 7.55 2.16 -0.47
CA GLU A 142 8.53 1.34 -1.20
C GLU A 142 8.80 1.89 -2.61
N LEU A 143 9.93 1.47 -3.16
CA LEU A 143 10.31 1.63 -4.58
C LEU A 143 10.21 0.24 -5.24
N PRO A 144 9.09 -0.11 -5.88
CA PRO A 144 8.85 -1.48 -6.37
C PRO A 144 9.93 -2.00 -7.32
N ALA A 145 10.50 -1.12 -8.15
CA ALA A 145 11.55 -1.48 -9.10
C ALA A 145 12.81 -2.06 -8.45
N LEU A 146 13.16 -1.60 -7.24
CA LEU A 146 14.37 -2.07 -6.52
C LEU A 146 14.06 -3.13 -5.45
N MET A 147 12.84 -3.12 -4.88
CA MET A 147 12.54 -3.92 -3.68
C MET A 147 11.72 -5.18 -3.97
N THR A 148 10.88 -5.17 -5.01
CA THR A 148 9.95 -6.28 -5.27
C THR A 148 10.01 -6.84 -6.68
N HIS A 149 10.54 -6.11 -7.65
CA HIS A 149 10.54 -6.46 -9.08
C HIS A 149 11.95 -6.58 -9.66
N ASP A 150 12.97 -6.72 -8.85
CA ASP A 150 14.37 -6.87 -9.32
C ASP A 150 14.53 -8.10 -10.24
N GLY A 151 13.80 -9.19 -9.94
CA GLY A 151 13.75 -10.39 -10.81
C GLY A 151 12.88 -10.25 -12.07
N ALA A 152 12.10 -9.18 -12.21
CA ALA A 152 11.22 -8.92 -13.36
C ALA A 152 11.73 -7.77 -14.25
N SER A 153 12.91 -7.24 -13.99
CA SER A 153 13.50 -6.06 -14.66
C SER A 153 13.65 -6.20 -16.17
N GLU A 154 13.67 -7.43 -16.68
CA GLU A 154 13.80 -7.76 -18.11
C GLU A 154 12.46 -8.13 -18.79
N THR A 155 11.32 -7.96 -18.10
CA THR A 155 10.01 -8.33 -18.61
C THR A 155 9.11 -7.11 -18.79
N ASP A 156 8.02 -7.25 -19.58
CA ASP A 156 6.97 -6.23 -19.74
C ASP A 156 6.24 -5.87 -18.40
N ALA A 157 6.51 -6.63 -17.34
CA ALA A 157 5.97 -6.42 -16.00
C ALA A 157 6.90 -5.59 -15.09
N ALA A 158 8.02 -5.08 -15.61
CA ALA A 158 8.96 -4.26 -14.83
C ALA A 158 8.28 -2.97 -14.33
N ALA A 159 8.42 -2.70 -13.03
CA ALA A 159 7.93 -1.44 -12.48
C ALA A 159 8.84 -0.29 -12.91
N PRO A 160 8.28 0.89 -13.26
CA PRO A 160 9.08 2.08 -13.52
C PRO A 160 9.95 2.45 -12.32
N LYS A 161 11.18 2.89 -12.58
CA LYS A 161 12.15 3.23 -11.52
C LYS A 161 11.73 4.43 -10.66
N GLU A 162 10.91 5.29 -11.22
CA GLU A 162 10.40 6.50 -10.55
C GLU A 162 9.10 6.26 -9.78
N LEU A 163 8.53 5.06 -9.88
CA LEU A 163 7.27 4.72 -9.22
C LEU A 163 7.51 4.43 -7.73
N LEU A 164 6.86 5.20 -6.86
CA LEU A 164 6.79 4.95 -5.45
C LEU A 164 5.39 4.46 -5.08
N ARG A 165 5.30 3.52 -4.13
CA ARG A 165 4.05 2.99 -3.60
C ARG A 165 3.95 3.27 -2.10
N ILE A 166 2.81 3.77 -1.65
CA ILE A 166 2.52 3.98 -0.23
C ILE A 166 1.34 3.10 0.20
N SER A 167 1.52 2.43 1.33
CA SER A 167 0.43 1.89 2.13
C SER A 167 0.20 2.84 3.30
N VAL A 168 -0.83 3.66 3.20
CA VAL A 168 -1.12 4.70 4.19
C VAL A 168 -1.71 4.08 5.45
N GLY A 169 -1.14 4.40 6.60
CA GLY A 169 -1.53 3.92 7.92
C GLY A 169 -2.61 4.78 8.59
N LEU A 170 -2.61 4.71 9.92
CA LEU A 170 -3.61 5.37 10.78
C LEU A 170 -3.06 6.57 11.53
N GLU A 171 -1.83 6.99 11.26
CA GLU A 171 -1.19 8.15 11.86
C GLU A 171 -1.98 9.43 11.59
N ASN A 172 -1.69 10.49 12.30
CA ASN A 172 -2.26 11.79 12.02
C ASN A 172 -1.87 12.24 10.59
N ILE A 173 -2.86 12.56 9.78
CA ILE A 173 -2.63 12.90 8.37
C ILE A 173 -1.82 14.19 8.19
N GLU A 174 -1.96 15.16 9.08
CA GLU A 174 -1.21 16.42 9.03
C GLU A 174 0.28 16.17 9.26
N ASP A 175 0.61 15.24 10.16
CA ASP A 175 1.99 14.83 10.42
C ASP A 175 2.57 14.07 9.20
N LEU A 176 1.80 13.17 8.59
CA LEU A 176 2.22 12.46 7.36
C LEU A 176 2.49 13.43 6.21
N ILE A 177 1.60 14.41 6.00
CA ILE A 177 1.77 15.42 4.95
C ILE A 177 3.00 16.30 5.26
N SER A 178 3.16 16.74 6.50
CA SER A 178 4.29 17.55 6.90
C SER A 178 5.64 16.84 6.72
N ASP A 179 5.71 15.55 7.09
CA ASP A 179 6.91 14.74 6.91
C ASP A 179 7.23 14.52 5.42
N MET A 180 6.22 14.25 4.60
CA MET A 180 6.38 14.13 3.14
C MET A 180 6.83 15.45 2.50
N ASP A 181 6.23 16.58 2.86
CA ASP A 181 6.60 17.91 2.35
C ASP A 181 8.06 18.26 2.67
N LYS A 182 8.45 18.12 3.95
CA LYS A 182 9.83 18.30 4.42
C LYS A 182 10.80 17.43 3.62
N SER A 183 10.45 16.17 3.40
CA SER A 183 11.33 15.18 2.75
C SER A 183 11.43 15.40 1.25
N LEU A 184 10.36 15.79 0.56
CA LEU A 184 10.38 16.19 -0.85
C LEU A 184 11.30 17.41 -1.06
N ASN A 185 11.18 18.42 -0.19
CA ASN A 185 12.04 19.61 -0.27
C ASN A 185 13.53 19.28 -0.01
N ALA A 186 13.82 18.36 0.92
CA ALA A 186 15.19 17.90 1.18
C ALA A 186 15.78 17.05 0.04
N ALA A 187 14.93 16.43 -0.76
CA ALA A 187 15.30 15.56 -1.87
C ALA A 187 15.53 16.29 -3.21
N ILE A 188 15.40 17.62 -3.26
CA ILE A 188 15.67 18.39 -4.47
C ILE A 188 17.16 18.27 -4.82
N LYS A 189 17.46 17.80 -6.04
CA LYS A 189 18.84 17.71 -6.57
C LYS A 189 19.46 19.08 -6.65
N SER A 190 20.71 19.22 -6.23
CA SER A 190 21.48 20.43 -6.50
C SER A 190 21.71 20.61 -8.00
N LEU A 191 21.76 21.86 -8.48
CA LEU A 191 21.96 22.21 -9.90
C LEU A 191 23.22 21.57 -10.53
N ASP A 192 24.19 21.15 -9.72
CA ASP A 192 25.43 20.51 -10.15
C ASP A 192 25.28 19.01 -10.44
N GLU A 193 24.26 18.33 -9.89
CA GLU A 193 24.00 16.90 -10.10
C GLU A 193 23.19 16.60 -11.38
N THR A 194 22.54 17.60 -11.97
CA THR A 194 21.68 17.47 -13.17
C THR A 194 22.47 17.41 -14.48
N LYS A 195 23.82 17.55 -14.46
CA LYS A 195 24.69 17.60 -15.65
C LYS A 195 25.57 16.36 -15.86
N LYS A 196 25.34 15.27 -15.11
CA LYS A 196 26.01 13.99 -15.33
C LYS A 196 25.00 12.95 -15.80
#